data_83972823d2b3f23027bd509e74cbdbcc
#
_entry.id   83972823d2b3f23027bd509e74cbdbcc
#
_cell.length_a   1.000
_cell.length_b   1.000
_cell.length_c   1.000
_cell.angle_alpha   90.00
_cell.angle_beta   90.00
_cell.angle_gamma   90.00
#
_symmetry.space_group_name_H-M   'P 1'
#
loop_
_entity.id
_entity.type
_entity.pdbx_description
1 polymer ?
#
loop_
_entity_poly.entity_id
_entity_poly.type
_entity_poly.pdbx_seq_one_letter_code
_entity_poly.pdbx_strand_id
1 'polypeptide(L)'
;MAKIRHITYRAADLEAMAKFFVNAFGLTIVHRRSGGAIDLSDGTINLTIVPVRAPEQRQGIDHIGFVVEDEDEALRLLKVAGAREVGRTTEPYQIKFQGPEGIVVEIGNWMGAKPIEEKS
;
A
#
# COMPACT_ATOMS: atom_id res chain seq x y z
N MET A 1 16.57 6.41 -2.40
CA MET A 1 16.14 5.88 -1.09
C MET A 1 14.65 5.57 -1.13
N ALA A 2 14.24 4.54 -0.42
CA ALA A 2 12.83 4.15 -0.35
C ALA A 2 12.40 4.00 1.10
N LYS A 3 11.13 4.29 1.38
CA LYS A 3 10.56 4.13 2.71
C LYS A 3 9.27 3.34 2.62
N ILE A 4 9.06 2.41 3.55
CA ILE A 4 7.77 1.72 3.67
C ILE A 4 6.74 2.75 4.11
N ARG A 5 5.68 2.93 3.30
CA ARG A 5 4.64 3.93 3.56
C ARG A 5 3.23 3.40 3.38
N HIS A 6 3.08 2.15 2.98
CA HIS A 6 1.76 1.61 2.66
C HIS A 6 1.70 0.12 2.94
N ILE A 7 0.60 -0.30 3.55
CA ILE A 7 0.27 -1.70 3.77
C ILE A 7 -1.18 -1.88 3.34
N THR A 8 -1.45 -2.90 2.53
CA THR A 8 -2.82 -3.27 2.17
C THR A 8 -3.19 -4.55 2.90
N TYR A 9 -4.29 -4.49 3.64
CA TYR A 9 -4.85 -5.63 4.37
C TYR A 9 -6.20 -6.00 3.76
N ARG A 10 -6.39 -7.26 3.43
CA ARG A 10 -7.64 -7.77 2.88
C ARG A 10 -8.50 -8.33 4.00
N ALA A 11 -9.71 -7.79 4.16
CA ALA A 11 -10.61 -8.13 5.26
C ALA A 11 -11.99 -8.54 4.75
N ALA A 12 -12.64 -9.44 5.47
CA ALA A 12 -14.02 -9.82 5.19
C ALA A 12 -14.99 -8.73 5.63
N ASP A 13 -14.71 -8.06 6.74
CA ASP A 13 -15.53 -6.97 7.28
C ASP A 13 -14.66 -5.72 7.41
N LEU A 14 -14.75 -4.83 6.42
CA LEU A 14 -13.91 -3.65 6.34
C LEU A 14 -14.18 -2.67 7.49
N GLU A 15 -15.46 -2.45 7.82
CA GLU A 15 -15.82 -1.49 8.86
C GLU A 15 -15.35 -1.96 10.23
N ALA A 16 -15.50 -3.24 10.52
CA ALA A 16 -15.05 -3.80 11.79
C ALA A 16 -13.53 -3.71 11.91
N MET A 17 -12.80 -3.98 10.81
CA MET A 17 -11.34 -3.90 10.80
C MET A 17 -10.87 -2.46 11.00
N ALA A 18 -11.47 -1.50 10.28
CA ALA A 18 -11.14 -0.10 10.41
C ALA A 18 -11.40 0.39 11.83
N LYS A 19 -12.55 0.04 12.38
CA LYS A 19 -12.95 0.44 13.74
C LYS A 19 -11.97 -0.10 14.79
N PHE A 20 -11.48 -1.33 14.59
CA PHE A 20 -10.47 -1.90 15.48
C PHE A 20 -9.21 -1.03 15.52
N PHE A 21 -8.67 -0.67 14.37
CA PHE A 21 -7.46 0.14 14.31
C PHE A 21 -7.66 1.54 14.86
N VAL A 22 -8.83 2.14 14.63
CA VAL A 22 -9.15 3.46 15.19
C VAL A 22 -9.24 3.38 16.72
N ASN A 23 -9.96 2.40 17.23
CA ASN A 23 -10.22 2.30 18.67
C ASN A 23 -9.00 1.81 19.46
N ALA A 24 -8.25 0.86 18.92
CA ALA A 24 -7.11 0.27 19.64
C ALA A 24 -5.85 1.11 19.55
N PHE A 25 -5.61 1.75 18.41
CA PHE A 25 -4.33 2.43 18.14
C PHE A 25 -4.46 3.88 17.74
N GLY A 26 -5.68 4.40 17.64
CA GLY A 26 -5.89 5.82 17.32
C GLY A 26 -5.60 6.19 15.89
N LEU A 27 -5.62 5.22 14.95
CA LEU A 27 -5.47 5.57 13.55
C LEU A 27 -6.63 6.42 13.08
N THR A 28 -6.38 7.26 12.08
CA THR A 28 -7.39 8.13 11.49
C THR A 28 -7.84 7.56 10.16
N ILE A 29 -9.14 7.50 9.93
CA ILE A 29 -9.67 7.21 8.59
C ILE A 29 -9.48 8.49 7.78
N VAL A 30 -8.66 8.40 6.72
CA VAL A 30 -8.32 9.57 5.88
C VAL A 30 -9.05 9.58 4.56
N HIS A 31 -9.59 8.43 4.12
CA HIS A 31 -10.31 8.36 2.85
C HIS A 31 -11.13 7.08 2.77
N ARG A 32 -12.29 7.19 2.11
CA ARG A 32 -13.12 6.03 1.77
C ARG A 32 -13.26 6.01 0.26
N ARG A 33 -12.82 4.94 -0.37
CA ARG A 33 -12.85 4.82 -1.83
C ARG A 33 -14.22 4.33 -2.30
N SER A 34 -14.59 4.71 -3.51
CA SER A 34 -15.87 4.32 -4.09
C SER A 34 -16.07 2.80 -4.17
N GLY A 35 -14.99 2.03 -4.32
CA GLY A 35 -15.04 0.57 -4.34
C GLY A 35 -15.14 -0.09 -2.97
N GLY A 36 -15.24 0.68 -1.90
CA GLY A 36 -15.39 0.18 -0.53
C GLY A 36 -14.11 0.16 0.29
N ALA A 37 -12.95 0.28 -0.33
CA ALA A 37 -11.69 0.29 0.41
C ALA A 37 -11.62 1.50 1.36
N ILE A 38 -10.97 1.31 2.50
CA ILE A 38 -10.83 2.34 3.54
C ILE A 38 -9.35 2.60 3.74
N ASP A 39 -8.95 3.88 3.64
CA ASP A 39 -7.58 4.31 3.92
C ASP A 39 -7.51 4.87 5.33
N LEU A 40 -6.58 4.32 6.12
CA LEU A 40 -6.27 4.81 7.46
C LEU A 40 -4.82 5.27 7.50
N SER A 41 -4.48 6.08 8.50
CA SER A 41 -3.11 6.57 8.65
C SER A 41 -2.75 6.72 10.12
N ASP A 42 -1.48 6.49 10.42
CA ASP A 42 -0.87 6.83 11.72
C ASP A 42 -0.10 8.14 11.66
N GLY A 43 -0.20 8.87 10.53
CA GLY A 43 0.56 10.10 10.28
C GLY A 43 1.79 9.87 9.42
N THR A 44 2.22 8.64 9.25
CA THR A 44 3.42 8.28 8.48
C THR A 44 3.11 7.25 7.41
N ILE A 45 2.40 6.20 7.79
CA ILE A 45 2.07 5.06 6.93
C ILE A 45 0.57 5.07 6.63
N ASN A 46 0.24 4.77 5.37
CA ASN A 46 -1.12 4.48 4.95
C ASN A 46 -1.39 2.99 5.17
N LEU A 47 -2.48 2.68 5.82
CA LEU A 47 -3.02 1.31 5.91
C LEU A 47 -4.32 1.28 5.12
N THR A 48 -4.36 0.54 4.02
CA THR A 48 -5.56 0.41 3.20
C THR A 48 -6.21 -0.94 3.49
N ILE A 49 -7.49 -0.91 3.83
CA ILE A 49 -8.28 -2.13 4.05
C ILE A 49 -9.13 -2.34 2.80
N VAL A 50 -8.98 -3.50 2.16
CA VAL A 50 -9.68 -3.83 0.93
C VAL A 50 -10.55 -5.07 1.12
N PRO A 51 -11.64 -5.21 0.33
CA PRO A 51 -12.52 -6.36 0.48
C PRO A 51 -11.94 -7.63 -0.15
N VAL A 52 -12.47 -8.77 0.28
CA VAL A 52 -12.30 -10.04 -0.41
C VAL A 52 -13.31 -10.04 -1.57
N ARG A 53 -12.82 -10.10 -2.82
CA ARG A 53 -13.68 -10.02 -4.01
C ARG A 53 -13.78 -11.32 -4.79
N ALA A 54 -12.92 -12.30 -4.47
CA ALA A 54 -12.89 -13.56 -5.20
C ALA A 54 -12.51 -14.69 -4.24
N PRO A 55 -12.97 -15.93 -4.50
CA PRO A 55 -12.71 -17.04 -3.57
C PRO A 55 -11.24 -17.35 -3.33
N GLU A 56 -10.37 -17.08 -4.31
CA GLU A 56 -8.93 -17.33 -4.20
C GLU A 56 -8.21 -16.25 -3.39
N GLN A 57 -8.86 -15.12 -3.13
CA GLN A 57 -8.25 -14.05 -2.32
C GLN A 57 -8.36 -14.36 -0.84
N ARG A 58 -7.26 -14.25 -0.15
CA ARG A 58 -7.19 -14.57 1.27
C ARG A 58 -7.20 -13.30 2.10
N GLN A 59 -7.78 -13.39 3.29
CA GLN A 59 -7.68 -12.36 4.32
C GLN A 59 -6.22 -12.24 4.76
N GLY A 60 -5.83 -11.05 5.18
CA GLY A 60 -4.49 -10.79 5.67
C GLY A 60 -3.77 -9.73 4.84
N ILE A 61 -2.49 -9.55 5.13
CA ILE A 61 -1.65 -8.58 4.42
C ILE A 61 -1.48 -9.03 2.97
N ASP A 62 -1.84 -8.15 2.04
CA ASP A 62 -1.79 -8.42 0.61
C ASP A 62 -0.49 -7.94 -0.02
N HIS A 63 -0.09 -6.71 0.28
CA HIS A 63 1.15 -6.16 -0.26
C HIS A 63 1.64 -4.98 0.58
N ILE A 64 2.89 -4.59 0.32
CA ILE A 64 3.59 -3.50 0.99
C ILE A 64 3.97 -2.48 -0.07
N GLY A 65 3.79 -1.20 0.25
CA GLY A 65 4.09 -0.11 -0.65
C GLY A 65 5.20 0.80 -0.16
N PHE A 66 5.93 1.37 -1.10
CA PHE A 66 7.08 2.22 -0.85
C PHE A 66 6.91 3.55 -1.56
N VAL A 67 7.26 4.62 -0.87
CA VAL A 67 7.49 5.92 -1.50
C VAL A 67 8.99 6.02 -1.80
N VAL A 68 9.34 6.50 -2.98
CA VAL A 68 10.72 6.58 -3.42
C VAL A 68 11.05 8.02 -3.83
N GLU A 69 12.33 8.41 -3.67
CA GLU A 69 12.79 9.74 -4.07
C GLU A 69 12.89 9.85 -5.59
N ASP A 70 13.45 8.81 -6.20
CA ASP A 70 13.76 8.77 -7.63
C ASP A 70 13.13 7.51 -8.20
N GLU A 71 12.04 7.68 -8.95
CA GLU A 71 11.30 6.56 -9.51
C GLU A 71 12.13 5.77 -10.52
N ASP A 72 12.86 6.44 -11.39
CA ASP A 72 13.68 5.75 -12.41
C ASP A 72 14.73 4.87 -11.74
N GLU A 73 15.37 5.37 -10.71
CA GLU A 73 16.37 4.61 -9.95
C GLU A 73 15.71 3.41 -9.24
N ALA A 74 14.54 3.62 -8.65
CA ALA A 74 13.80 2.53 -7.98
C ALA A 74 13.41 1.43 -8.96
N LEU A 75 12.93 1.82 -10.15
CA LEU A 75 12.57 0.86 -11.20
C LEU A 75 13.79 0.07 -11.67
N ARG A 76 14.92 0.74 -11.82
CA ARG A 76 16.18 0.11 -12.20
C ARG A 76 16.64 -0.91 -11.16
N LEU A 77 16.59 -0.53 -9.88
CA LEU A 77 16.99 -1.41 -8.78
C LEU A 77 16.07 -2.63 -8.65
N LEU A 78 14.76 -2.44 -8.84
CA LEU A 78 13.81 -3.54 -8.84
C LEU A 78 14.12 -4.56 -9.94
N LYS A 79 14.40 -4.07 -11.13
CA LYS A 79 14.75 -4.92 -12.27
C LYS A 79 16.04 -5.69 -12.00
N VAL A 80 17.07 -5.01 -11.50
CA VAL A 80 18.35 -5.65 -11.14
C VAL A 80 18.15 -6.70 -10.06
N ALA A 81 17.25 -6.46 -9.12
CA ALA A 81 16.93 -7.41 -8.04
C ALA A 81 16.06 -8.58 -8.51
N GLY A 82 15.65 -8.59 -9.77
CA GLY A 82 14.87 -9.69 -10.34
C GLY A 82 13.37 -9.55 -10.19
N ALA A 83 12.88 -8.39 -9.79
CA ALA A 83 11.45 -8.16 -9.67
C ALA A 83 10.81 -7.97 -11.05
N ARG A 84 9.54 -8.37 -11.15
CA ARG A 84 8.77 -8.31 -12.39
C ARG A 84 7.57 -7.39 -12.19
N GLU A 85 7.36 -6.44 -13.09
CA GLU A 85 6.18 -5.58 -13.03
C GLU A 85 4.93 -6.41 -13.35
N VAL A 86 3.90 -6.33 -12.47
CA VAL A 86 2.68 -7.12 -12.61
C VAL A 86 1.41 -6.26 -12.70
N GLY A 87 1.53 -4.95 -12.57
CA GLY A 87 0.40 -4.05 -12.71
C GLY A 87 0.77 -2.60 -12.52
N ARG A 88 -0.06 -1.72 -13.07
CA ARG A 88 0.15 -0.29 -12.99
C ARG A 88 -1.19 0.41 -13.02
N THR A 89 -1.39 1.40 -12.14
CA THR A 89 -2.58 2.25 -12.14
C THR A 89 -2.19 3.72 -12.19
N THR A 90 -3.12 4.57 -12.59
CA THR A 90 -2.87 6.02 -12.66
C THR A 90 -3.61 6.81 -11.57
N GLU A 91 -4.72 6.27 -11.06
CA GLU A 91 -5.53 6.92 -10.04
C GLU A 91 -5.97 5.91 -8.97
N PRO A 92 -5.29 5.79 -7.85
CA PRO A 92 -4.01 6.41 -7.49
C PRO A 92 -2.85 5.83 -8.31
N TYR A 93 -1.77 6.61 -8.42
CA TYR A 93 -0.59 6.17 -9.15
C TYR A 93 0.16 5.12 -8.34
N GLN A 94 0.25 3.92 -8.89
CA GLN A 94 0.91 2.80 -8.25
C GLN A 94 1.49 1.88 -9.32
N ILE A 95 2.66 1.35 -9.06
CA ILE A 95 3.29 0.33 -9.91
C ILE A 95 3.56 -0.89 -9.04
N LYS A 96 2.99 -2.03 -9.42
CA LYS A 96 3.14 -3.29 -8.69
C LYS A 96 4.23 -4.15 -9.28
N PHE A 97 5.02 -4.74 -8.40
CA PHE A 97 6.07 -5.69 -8.76
C PHE A 97 5.93 -6.95 -7.93
N GLN A 98 6.34 -8.07 -8.53
CA GLN A 98 6.43 -9.35 -7.83
C GLN A 98 7.88 -9.72 -7.66
N GLY A 99 8.27 -10.02 -6.43
CA GLY A 99 9.62 -10.40 -6.06
C GLY A 99 9.72 -11.85 -5.60
N PRO A 100 10.74 -12.16 -4.79
CA PRO A 100 10.96 -13.53 -4.30
C PRO A 100 9.72 -14.11 -3.62
N GLU A 101 9.49 -15.40 -3.86
CA GLU A 101 8.37 -16.16 -3.29
C GLU A 101 7.00 -15.55 -3.58
N GLY A 102 6.92 -14.71 -4.63
CA GLY A 102 5.67 -14.10 -5.02
C GLY A 102 5.26 -12.87 -4.22
N ILE A 103 6.15 -12.33 -3.39
CA ILE A 103 5.82 -11.11 -2.64
C ILE A 103 5.42 -9.99 -3.59
N VAL A 104 4.33 -9.30 -3.27
CA VAL A 104 3.89 -8.15 -4.05
C VAL A 104 4.29 -6.87 -3.31
N VAL A 105 4.97 -5.98 -4.02
CA VAL A 105 5.34 -4.67 -3.52
C VAL A 105 4.86 -3.61 -4.51
N GLU A 106 4.61 -2.41 -4.01
CA GLU A 106 4.18 -1.28 -4.85
C GLU A 106 5.10 -0.09 -4.66
N ILE A 107 5.25 0.69 -5.73
CA ILE A 107 5.79 2.04 -5.66
C ILE A 107 4.62 2.97 -5.96
N GLY A 108 4.46 4.03 -5.16
CA GLY A 108 3.39 4.99 -5.39
C GLY A 108 3.28 6.01 -4.26
N ASN A 109 2.13 6.66 -4.26
CA ASN A 109 1.76 7.62 -3.21
C ASN A 109 0.36 7.27 -2.71
N TRP A 110 0.14 7.43 -1.41
CA TRP A 110 -1.13 7.05 -0.79
C TRP A 110 -1.63 8.15 0.14
N MET A 111 -2.95 8.29 0.23
CA MET A 111 -3.57 9.22 1.15
C MET A 111 -3.13 8.91 2.59
N GLY A 112 -2.63 9.93 3.30
CA GLY A 112 -2.15 9.77 4.67
C GLY A 112 -0.73 9.22 4.81
N ALA A 113 -0.08 8.85 3.69
CA ALA A 113 1.32 8.42 3.71
C ALA A 113 2.24 9.63 3.63
N LYS A 114 3.27 9.64 4.47
CA LYS A 114 4.24 10.73 4.49
C LYS A 114 5.20 10.58 3.31
N PRO A 115 5.47 11.66 2.57
CA PRO A 115 6.47 11.61 1.51
C PRO A 115 7.88 11.48 2.09
N ILE A 116 8.84 11.14 1.23
CA ILE A 116 10.24 11.22 1.62
C ILE A 116 10.63 12.70 1.62
N GLU A 117 11.23 13.16 2.72
CA GLU A 117 11.71 14.52 2.82
C GLU A 117 12.95 14.67 1.95
N GLU A 118 12.96 15.72 1.11
CA GLU A 118 14.13 16.04 0.33
C GLU A 118 15.20 16.59 1.26
N LYS A 119 16.42 16.17 1.05
CA LYS A 119 17.56 16.76 1.73
C LYS A 119 17.83 18.13 1.12
N SER A 120 17.72 19.14 1.91
CA SER A 120 18.07 20.49 1.51
C SER A 120 19.58 20.64 1.37
#